data_51350e0afdc1818841e60f7c77ff632c
#
_entry.id   51350e0afdc1818841e60f7c77ff632c
#
_cell.length_a   1.000
_cell.length_b   1.000
_cell.length_c   1.000
_cell.angle_alpha   90.00
_cell.angle_beta   90.00
_cell.angle_gamma   90.00
#
_symmetry.space_group_name_H-M   'P 1'
#
loop_
_entity.id
_entity.type
_entity.pdbx_description
1 polymer ?
#
loop_
_entity_poly.entity_id
_entity_poly.type
_entity_poly.pdbx_seq_one_letter_code
_entity_poly.pdbx_strand_id
1 'polypeptide(L)'
;MRRTFSLTFAAVLLLTPHAWAAGKAGLWTVTTTWQFGMPRVPPALVDLARQQRLKPPVTGQPFTHYMCMTRYEADGSEPLHLNSRDLDCVNRVVSQRGARMVLESICHGPLEGVGRAQIVWRGNQHFEGSYDFKGRFRGDPTRMSSSFSADWQGDDCRGVRPFIAPLNN
;
A
#
# COMPACT_ATOMS: atom_id res chain seq x y z
N MET A 1 -60.83 -39.15 7.73
CA MET A 1 -60.17 -37.95 8.27
C MET A 1 -58.68 -37.99 7.93
N ARG A 2 -58.28 -37.33 6.85
CA ARG A 2 -56.83 -37.25 6.41
C ARG A 2 -56.28 -35.90 6.90
N ARG A 3 -55.29 -35.91 7.81
CA ARG A 3 -54.57 -34.72 8.25
C ARG A 3 -53.39 -34.52 7.35
N THR A 4 -53.41 -33.44 6.57
CA THR A 4 -52.27 -32.97 5.77
C THR A 4 -51.33 -32.12 6.67
N PHE A 5 -50.12 -32.62 6.87
CA PHE A 5 -49.04 -31.84 7.51
C PHE A 5 -48.34 -30.96 6.46
N SER A 6 -48.51 -29.66 6.55
CA SER A 6 -47.71 -28.70 5.76
C SER A 6 -46.40 -28.42 6.47
N LEU A 7 -45.32 -28.88 5.84
CA LEU A 7 -43.93 -28.55 6.24
C LEU A 7 -43.55 -27.20 5.60
N THR A 8 -43.53 -26.16 6.42
CA THR A 8 -42.97 -24.85 6.05
C THR A 8 -41.44 -24.90 6.16
N PHE A 9 -40.77 -24.90 5.02
CA PHE A 9 -39.33 -24.81 4.91
C PHE A 9 -38.92 -23.33 5.13
N ALA A 10 -38.38 -23.00 6.30
CA ALA A 10 -37.79 -21.69 6.55
C ALA A 10 -36.39 -21.64 5.94
N ALA A 11 -36.23 -20.91 4.84
CA ALA A 11 -34.95 -20.64 4.23
C ALA A 11 -34.16 -19.64 5.13
N VAL A 12 -33.20 -20.15 5.87
CA VAL A 12 -32.23 -19.34 6.61
C VAL A 12 -31.23 -18.77 5.62
N LEU A 13 -31.40 -17.51 5.23
CA LEU A 13 -30.41 -16.74 4.49
C LEU A 13 -29.19 -16.51 5.41
N LEU A 14 -28.15 -17.32 5.22
CA LEU A 14 -26.83 -17.10 5.82
C LEU A 14 -26.24 -15.83 5.22
N LEU A 15 -26.42 -14.71 5.89
CA LEU A 15 -25.66 -13.48 5.66
C LEU A 15 -24.20 -13.77 6.03
N THR A 16 -23.41 -14.22 5.06
CA THR A 16 -21.95 -14.31 5.25
C THR A 16 -21.43 -12.89 5.41
N PRO A 17 -20.82 -12.54 6.55
CA PRO A 17 -20.16 -11.26 6.68
C PRO A 17 -19.08 -11.21 5.59
N HIS A 18 -19.15 -10.19 4.75
CA HIS A 18 -18.07 -9.91 3.79
C HIS A 18 -16.85 -9.53 4.63
N ALA A 19 -16.00 -10.52 4.92
CA ALA A 19 -14.71 -10.28 5.54
C ALA A 19 -13.93 -9.37 4.57
N TRP A 20 -13.79 -8.11 4.93
CA TRP A 20 -12.88 -7.20 4.25
C TRP A 20 -11.52 -7.85 4.32
N ALA A 21 -10.85 -8.00 3.19
CA ALA A 21 -9.49 -8.48 3.18
C ALA A 21 -8.61 -7.41 3.86
N ALA A 22 -8.43 -7.56 5.15
CA ALA A 22 -7.53 -6.78 5.96
C ALA A 22 -6.20 -7.52 6.01
N GLY A 23 -5.09 -6.79 6.02
CA GLY A 23 -3.77 -7.36 6.23
C GLY A 23 -3.56 -7.76 7.70
N LYS A 24 -2.36 -8.25 8.00
CA LYS A 24 -1.87 -8.40 9.36
C LYS A 24 -0.96 -7.24 9.73
N ALA A 25 -1.05 -6.75 10.96
CA ALA A 25 -0.05 -5.86 11.51
C ALA A 25 1.30 -6.59 11.65
N GLY A 26 2.40 -5.85 11.66
CA GLY A 26 3.73 -6.40 11.86
C GLY A 26 4.66 -6.19 10.68
N LEU A 27 5.69 -7.03 10.59
CA LEU A 27 6.75 -6.95 9.59
C LEU A 27 6.31 -7.55 8.27
N TRP A 28 6.56 -6.80 7.21
CA TRP A 28 6.36 -7.21 5.82
C TRP A 28 7.65 -7.07 5.03
N THR A 29 7.91 -8.00 4.14
CA THR A 29 8.92 -7.87 3.09
C THR A 29 8.24 -7.38 1.84
N VAL A 30 8.70 -6.25 1.30
CA VAL A 30 8.14 -5.62 0.10
C VAL A 30 9.18 -5.68 -1.01
N THR A 31 8.81 -6.29 -2.13
CA THR A 31 9.63 -6.28 -3.36
C THR A 31 9.01 -5.33 -4.36
N THR A 32 9.76 -4.34 -4.79
CA THR A 32 9.30 -3.27 -5.69
C THR A 32 10.18 -3.20 -6.92
N THR A 33 9.55 -3.05 -8.08
CA THR A 33 10.23 -2.76 -9.36
C THR A 33 9.79 -1.40 -9.86
N TRP A 34 10.74 -0.46 -9.97
CA TRP A 34 10.49 0.90 -10.41
C TRP A 34 10.73 1.07 -11.91
N GLN A 35 9.87 1.87 -12.53
CA GLN A 35 10.05 2.40 -13.88
C GLN A 35 10.03 3.93 -13.78
N PHE A 36 11.11 4.56 -14.19
CA PHE A 36 11.19 6.01 -14.24
C PHE A 36 11.04 6.46 -15.70
N GLY A 37 10.15 7.41 -15.93
CA GLY A 37 9.98 8.04 -17.27
C GLY A 37 11.12 9.00 -17.63
N MET A 38 12.23 8.96 -16.91
CA MET A 38 13.43 9.75 -17.13
C MET A 38 14.63 8.83 -17.40
N PRO A 39 15.61 9.27 -18.21
CA PRO A 39 16.77 8.44 -18.57
C PRO A 39 17.69 8.10 -17.38
N ARG A 40 17.53 8.78 -16.25
CA ARG A 40 18.30 8.55 -15.01
C ARG A 40 17.43 8.73 -13.78
N VAL A 41 17.68 7.91 -12.76
CA VAL A 41 17.10 8.12 -11.43
C VAL A 41 17.53 9.49 -10.92
N PRO A 42 16.59 10.34 -10.44
CA PRO A 42 16.95 11.64 -9.92
C PRO A 42 18.02 11.55 -8.82
N PRO A 43 19.10 12.35 -8.85
CA PRO A 43 20.18 12.29 -7.86
C PRO A 43 19.69 12.32 -6.42
N ALA A 44 18.65 13.10 -6.12
CA ALA A 44 18.12 13.17 -4.78
C ALA A 44 17.39 11.91 -4.32
N LEU A 45 16.81 11.11 -5.20
CA LEU A 45 16.30 9.78 -4.84
C LEU A 45 17.45 8.82 -4.54
N VAL A 46 18.58 8.97 -5.23
CA VAL A 46 19.81 8.24 -4.94
C VAL A 46 20.36 8.64 -3.57
N ASP A 47 20.39 9.93 -3.27
CA ASP A 47 20.87 10.46 -1.99
C ASP A 47 19.95 10.06 -0.83
N LEU A 48 18.64 10.09 -1.04
CA LEU A 48 17.65 9.60 -0.08
C LEU A 48 17.86 8.11 0.23
N ALA A 49 18.05 7.29 -0.81
CA ALA A 49 18.32 5.87 -0.63
C ALA A 49 19.61 5.64 0.16
N ARG A 50 20.67 6.43 -0.09
CA ARG A 50 21.93 6.38 0.67
C ARG A 50 21.73 6.77 2.13
N GLN A 51 20.99 7.84 2.43
CA GLN A 51 20.68 8.26 3.79
C GLN A 51 19.95 7.17 4.57
N GLN A 52 19.07 6.45 3.90
CA GLN A 52 18.34 5.32 4.48
C GLN A 52 19.14 4.00 4.45
N ARG A 53 20.40 4.01 4.02
CA ARG A 53 21.25 2.82 3.82
C ARG A 53 20.63 1.79 2.88
N LEU A 54 19.79 2.22 1.97
CA LEU A 54 19.21 1.39 0.91
C LEU A 54 20.08 1.47 -0.34
N LYS A 55 20.13 0.39 -1.10
CA LYS A 55 20.69 0.46 -2.45
C LYS A 55 19.79 1.35 -3.31
N PRO A 56 20.34 2.32 -4.07
CA PRO A 56 19.52 3.13 -4.97
C PRO A 56 18.71 2.22 -5.91
N PRO A 57 17.42 2.50 -6.11
CA PRO A 57 16.62 1.71 -7.04
C PRO A 57 17.15 1.90 -8.47
N VAL A 58 17.29 0.80 -9.18
CA VAL A 58 17.66 0.78 -10.60
C VAL A 58 16.40 0.53 -11.41
N THR A 59 16.16 1.32 -12.44
CA THR A 59 15.00 1.16 -13.32
C THR A 59 14.90 -0.27 -13.84
N GLY A 60 13.74 -0.88 -13.67
CA GLY A 60 13.45 -2.24 -14.14
C GLY A 60 14.07 -3.36 -13.29
N GLN A 61 14.84 -3.04 -12.25
CA GLN A 61 15.36 -4.05 -11.33
C GLN A 61 14.53 -4.10 -10.04
N PRO A 62 14.16 -5.29 -9.57
CA PRO A 62 13.49 -5.44 -8.29
C PRO A 62 14.45 -5.12 -7.14
N PHE A 63 13.94 -4.43 -6.13
CA PHE A 63 14.63 -4.28 -4.86
C PHE A 63 13.68 -4.65 -3.72
N THR A 64 14.24 -5.20 -2.65
CA THR A 64 13.48 -5.66 -1.50
C THR A 64 13.81 -4.81 -0.28
N HIS A 65 12.79 -4.44 0.47
CA HIS A 65 12.90 -3.69 1.72
C HIS A 65 11.88 -4.20 2.73
N TYR A 66 12.01 -3.77 3.97
CA TYR A 66 11.07 -4.10 5.03
C TYR A 66 10.13 -2.93 5.31
N MET A 67 8.89 -3.26 5.62
CA MET A 67 7.86 -2.33 6.04
C MET A 67 7.23 -2.85 7.33
N CYS A 68 7.02 -1.98 8.31
CA CYS A 68 6.23 -2.30 9.48
C CYS A 68 4.83 -1.71 9.31
N MET A 69 3.83 -2.57 9.15
CA MET A 69 2.43 -2.18 9.02
C MET A 69 1.81 -2.04 10.41
N THR A 70 1.17 -0.91 10.67
CA THR A 70 0.44 -0.68 11.90
C THR A 70 -0.85 -1.49 11.94
N ARG A 71 -1.48 -1.60 13.12
CA ARG A 71 -2.80 -2.22 13.25
C ARG A 71 -3.86 -1.43 12.46
N TYR A 72 -3.78 -0.11 12.46
CA TYR A 72 -4.74 0.76 11.78
C TYR A 72 -4.64 0.68 10.25
N GLU A 73 -3.43 0.53 9.72
CA GLU A 73 -3.23 0.25 8.30
C GLU A 73 -3.72 -1.16 7.93
N ALA A 74 -3.48 -2.14 8.80
CA ALA A 74 -3.86 -3.53 8.58
C ALA A 74 -5.38 -3.72 8.57
N ASP A 75 -6.13 -3.02 9.42
CA ASP A 75 -7.59 -3.08 9.48
C ASP A 75 -8.29 -2.08 8.54
N GLY A 76 -7.52 -1.25 7.83
CA GLY A 76 -8.02 -0.27 6.87
C GLY A 76 -8.57 1.03 7.49
N SER A 77 -8.35 1.25 8.80
CA SER A 77 -8.73 2.50 9.48
C SER A 77 -7.84 3.67 9.05
N GLU A 78 -6.61 3.37 8.65
CA GLU A 78 -5.67 4.32 8.08
C GLU A 78 -5.21 3.84 6.69
N PRO A 79 -4.88 4.75 5.77
CA PRO A 79 -4.33 4.39 4.48
C PRO A 79 -2.91 3.82 4.65
N LEU A 80 -2.56 2.82 3.83
CA LEU A 80 -1.19 2.31 3.76
C LEU A 80 -0.21 3.42 3.39
N HIS A 81 0.89 3.50 4.11
CA HIS A 81 1.96 4.45 3.84
C HIS A 81 2.98 3.84 2.87
N LEU A 82 2.78 4.12 1.59
CA LEU A 82 3.65 3.63 0.51
C LEU A 82 4.83 4.55 0.21
N ASN A 83 4.89 5.72 0.84
CA ASN A 83 5.88 6.73 0.59
C ASN A 83 6.93 6.80 1.72
N SER A 84 8.14 7.27 1.37
CA SER A 84 9.17 7.59 2.34
C SER A 84 8.72 8.75 3.24
N ARG A 85 9.16 8.72 4.51
CA ARG A 85 8.94 9.83 5.49
C ARG A 85 9.47 11.18 5.03
N ASP A 86 10.50 11.15 4.19
CA ASP A 86 11.15 12.38 3.71
C ASP A 86 10.41 13.02 2.54
N LEU A 87 9.31 12.40 2.10
CA LEU A 87 8.41 12.95 1.12
C LEU A 87 7.15 13.46 1.84
N ASP A 88 6.88 14.74 1.72
CA ASP A 88 5.66 15.36 2.25
C ASP A 88 4.45 14.94 1.40
N CYS A 89 3.98 13.71 1.64
CA CYS A 89 2.87 13.13 0.91
C CYS A 89 1.76 12.71 1.87
N VAL A 90 0.55 13.12 1.57
CA VAL A 90 -0.66 12.67 2.25
C VAL A 90 -1.33 11.57 1.43
N ASN A 91 -1.58 10.43 2.04
CA ASN A 91 -2.28 9.31 1.43
C ASN A 91 -3.75 9.29 1.83
N ARG A 92 -4.63 8.98 0.89
CA ARG A 92 -6.05 8.78 1.17
C ARG A 92 -6.60 7.56 0.44
N VAL A 93 -7.55 6.86 1.04
CA VAL A 93 -8.30 5.79 0.38
C VAL A 93 -9.33 6.41 -0.55
N VAL A 94 -9.22 6.17 -1.85
CA VAL A 94 -10.19 6.63 -2.86
C VAL A 94 -11.32 5.63 -3.01
N SER A 95 -11.01 4.34 -2.95
CA SER A 95 -12.01 3.28 -2.96
C SER A 95 -11.46 2.00 -2.33
N GLN A 96 -12.37 1.26 -1.70
CA GLN A 96 -12.09 -0.09 -1.20
C GLN A 96 -13.29 -0.98 -1.49
N ARG A 97 -13.06 -2.07 -2.22
CA ARG A 97 -14.09 -3.03 -2.60
C ARG A 97 -13.56 -4.45 -2.48
N GLY A 98 -13.99 -5.17 -1.46
CA GLY A 98 -13.47 -6.49 -1.15
C GLY A 98 -11.94 -6.47 -0.97
N ALA A 99 -11.24 -7.30 -1.71
CA ALA A 99 -9.78 -7.39 -1.67
C ALA A 99 -9.04 -6.25 -2.41
N ARG A 100 -9.75 -5.33 -3.06
CA ARG A 100 -9.13 -4.25 -3.85
C ARG A 100 -9.21 -2.93 -3.13
N MET A 101 -8.08 -2.22 -3.06
CA MET A 101 -7.96 -0.88 -2.51
C MET A 101 -7.30 0.05 -3.54
N VAL A 102 -7.79 1.27 -3.64
CA VAL A 102 -7.17 2.33 -4.41
C VAL A 102 -6.80 3.45 -3.46
N LEU A 103 -5.53 3.81 -3.44
CA LEU A 103 -5.00 4.93 -2.68
C LEU A 103 -4.62 6.05 -3.65
N GLU A 104 -4.73 7.27 -3.17
CA GLU A 104 -4.17 8.45 -3.81
C GLU A 104 -3.19 9.11 -2.85
N SER A 105 -2.02 9.47 -3.37
CA SER A 105 -0.98 10.22 -2.66
C SER A 105 -0.90 11.62 -3.24
N ILE A 106 -1.04 12.64 -2.41
CA ILE A 106 -0.82 14.03 -2.80
C ILE A 106 0.47 14.47 -2.14
N CYS A 107 1.47 14.80 -2.95
CA CYS A 107 2.80 15.17 -2.49
C CYS A 107 3.07 16.64 -2.68
N HIS A 108 3.78 17.24 -1.72
CA HIS A 108 4.19 18.64 -1.69
C HIS A 108 5.71 18.73 -1.46
N GLY A 109 6.29 19.90 -1.73
CA GLY A 109 7.72 20.14 -1.51
C GLY A 109 8.60 19.66 -2.68
N PRO A 110 9.73 18.98 -2.44
CA PRO A 110 10.66 18.56 -3.50
C PRO A 110 10.05 17.62 -4.52
N LEU A 111 9.15 16.77 -4.09
CA LEU A 111 8.28 15.96 -4.96
C LEU A 111 6.88 16.55 -4.88
N GLU A 112 6.40 17.14 -5.95
CA GLU A 112 5.08 17.76 -6.03
C GLU A 112 4.24 17.03 -7.09
N GLY A 113 3.03 16.64 -6.73
CA GLY A 113 2.14 15.96 -7.68
C GLY A 113 1.23 14.94 -7.04
N VAL A 114 0.67 14.08 -7.89
CA VAL A 114 -0.32 13.08 -7.47
C VAL A 114 0.13 11.69 -7.89
N GLY A 115 0.11 10.78 -6.94
CA GLY A 115 0.30 9.36 -7.13
C GLY A 115 -0.99 8.57 -6.92
N ARG A 116 -1.10 7.42 -7.56
CA ARG A 116 -2.22 6.50 -7.38
C ARG A 116 -1.71 5.06 -7.26
N ALA A 117 -2.06 4.41 -6.18
CA ALA A 117 -1.79 2.99 -5.99
C ALA A 117 -3.06 2.17 -6.19
N GLN A 118 -2.91 1.01 -6.80
CA GLN A 118 -3.92 -0.04 -6.84
C GLN A 118 -3.35 -1.25 -6.12
N ILE A 119 -4.04 -1.71 -5.09
CA ILE A 119 -3.59 -2.79 -4.21
C ILE A 119 -4.63 -3.90 -4.26
N VAL A 120 -4.15 -5.14 -4.35
CA VAL A 120 -4.98 -6.35 -4.31
C VAL A 120 -4.45 -7.25 -3.22
N TRP A 121 -5.27 -7.49 -2.20
CA TRP A 121 -4.99 -8.43 -1.14
C TRP A 121 -5.24 -9.88 -1.61
N ARG A 122 -4.30 -10.76 -1.32
CA ARG A 122 -4.40 -12.21 -1.56
C ARG A 122 -4.42 -12.93 -0.20
N GLY A 123 -5.54 -12.84 0.49
CA GLY A 123 -5.63 -13.20 1.89
C GLY A 123 -5.09 -12.09 2.80
N ASN A 124 -4.66 -12.44 4.03
CA ASN A 124 -4.21 -11.47 5.01
C ASN A 124 -2.67 -11.42 5.21
N GLN A 125 -1.92 -12.16 4.39
CA GLN A 125 -0.45 -12.28 4.49
C GLN A 125 0.27 -11.93 3.19
N HIS A 126 -0.46 -11.59 2.14
CA HIS A 126 0.11 -11.20 0.87
C HIS A 126 -0.73 -10.10 0.21
N PHE A 127 -0.06 -9.13 -0.38
CA PHE A 127 -0.69 -8.20 -1.31
C PHE A 127 0.26 -7.86 -2.46
N GLU A 128 -0.33 -7.45 -3.56
CA GLU A 128 0.38 -6.99 -4.74
C GLU A 128 -0.26 -5.70 -5.26
N GLY A 129 0.47 -4.94 -6.04
CA GLY A 129 -0.09 -3.72 -6.60
C GLY A 129 0.80 -2.99 -7.56
N SER A 130 0.30 -1.85 -7.99
CA SER A 130 1.02 -0.88 -8.80
C SER A 130 0.87 0.52 -8.21
N TYR A 131 1.83 1.37 -8.51
CA TYR A 131 1.80 2.78 -8.17
C TYR A 131 2.24 3.60 -9.38
N ASP A 132 1.47 4.60 -9.71
CA ASP A 132 1.75 5.56 -10.77
C ASP A 132 1.76 6.97 -10.19
N PHE A 133 2.81 7.74 -10.47
CA PHE A 133 2.97 9.12 -10.04
C PHE A 133 3.18 10.02 -11.23
N LYS A 134 2.54 11.18 -11.21
CA LYS A 134 2.72 12.26 -12.16
C LYS A 134 2.85 13.58 -11.42
N GLY A 135 3.91 14.30 -11.71
CA GLY A 135 4.17 15.57 -11.02
C GLY A 135 5.48 16.19 -11.45
N ARG A 136 6.14 16.83 -10.51
CA ARG A 136 7.45 17.46 -10.65
C ARG A 136 8.37 17.01 -9.53
N PHE A 137 9.63 16.88 -9.83
CA PHE A 137 10.67 16.68 -8.85
C PHE A 137 11.65 17.85 -8.94
N ARG A 138 11.72 18.70 -7.89
CA ARG A 138 12.51 19.94 -7.85
C ARG A 138 12.25 20.83 -9.06
N GLY A 139 10.98 20.92 -9.50
CA GLY A 139 10.55 21.70 -10.65
C GLY A 139 10.54 20.95 -11.99
N ASP A 140 11.28 19.86 -12.13
CA ASP A 140 11.35 19.08 -13.37
C ASP A 140 10.16 18.13 -13.50
N PRO A 141 9.49 18.08 -14.67
CA PRO A 141 8.41 17.14 -14.93
C PRO A 141 8.84 15.70 -14.69
N THR A 142 8.08 14.96 -13.90
CA THR A 142 8.44 13.62 -13.45
C THR A 142 7.25 12.68 -13.60
N ARG A 143 7.53 11.47 -14.10
CA ARG A 143 6.62 10.33 -14.06
C ARG A 143 7.36 9.13 -13.49
N MET A 144 6.72 8.43 -12.59
CA MET A 144 7.24 7.20 -12.01
C MET A 144 6.11 6.19 -11.96
N SER A 145 6.42 4.94 -12.28
CA SER A 145 5.54 3.82 -12.03
C SER A 145 6.28 2.72 -11.30
N SER A 146 5.57 1.92 -10.53
CA SER A 146 6.13 0.73 -9.92
C SER A 146 5.10 -0.38 -9.85
N SER A 147 5.60 -1.61 -9.85
CA SER A 147 4.87 -2.78 -9.39
C SER A 147 5.50 -3.25 -8.09
N PHE A 148 4.69 -3.76 -7.19
CA PHE A 148 5.17 -4.28 -5.91
C PHE A 148 4.38 -5.50 -5.47
N SER A 149 5.05 -6.35 -4.68
CA SER A 149 4.43 -7.43 -3.93
C SER A 149 4.96 -7.40 -2.51
N ALA A 150 4.14 -7.84 -1.56
CA ALA A 150 4.49 -7.84 -0.16
C ALA A 150 4.01 -9.11 0.52
N ASP A 151 4.89 -9.66 1.36
CA ASP A 151 4.66 -10.87 2.13
C ASP A 151 4.90 -10.62 3.61
N TRP A 152 3.93 -11.03 4.44
CA TRP A 152 4.00 -10.90 5.88
C TRP A 152 5.04 -11.84 6.48
N GLN A 153 5.85 -11.34 7.41
CA GLN A 153 6.97 -12.07 8.02
C GLN A 153 6.74 -12.41 9.50
N GLY A 154 5.88 -11.66 10.18
CA GLY A 154 5.61 -11.85 11.60
C GLY A 154 5.05 -10.62 12.29
N ASP A 155 4.56 -10.80 13.52
CA ASP A 155 3.95 -9.71 14.31
C ASP A 155 4.99 -8.69 14.80
N ASP A 156 6.25 -9.11 14.99
CA ASP A 156 7.34 -8.26 15.48
C ASP A 156 8.02 -7.52 14.30
N CYS A 157 7.99 -6.22 14.34
CA CYS A 157 8.64 -5.35 13.34
C CYS A 157 10.18 -5.31 13.41
N ARG A 158 10.81 -5.99 14.36
CA ARG A 158 12.29 -6.12 14.48
C ARG A 158 13.03 -4.79 14.37
N GLY A 159 12.50 -3.72 14.98
CA GLY A 159 13.08 -2.39 14.95
C GLY A 159 12.82 -1.60 13.67
N VAL A 160 12.13 -2.15 12.68
CA VAL A 160 11.59 -1.39 11.54
C VAL A 160 10.48 -0.49 12.07
N ARG A 161 10.65 0.81 11.94
CA ARG A 161 9.66 1.77 12.46
C ARG A 161 8.45 1.82 11.52
N PRO A 162 7.22 1.80 12.06
CA PRO A 162 6.04 2.12 11.27
C PRO A 162 6.17 3.52 10.67
N PHE A 163 5.57 3.73 9.51
CA PHE A 163 5.42 5.07 9.00
C PHE A 163 4.35 5.78 9.86
N ILE A 164 4.75 6.79 10.61
CA ILE A 164 3.84 7.65 11.34
C ILE A 164 3.80 8.98 10.58
N ALA A 165 2.64 9.32 10.01
CA ALA A 165 2.43 10.63 9.42
C ALA A 165 2.69 11.71 10.50
N PRO A 166 3.37 12.83 10.17
CA PRO A 166 3.47 13.94 11.11
C PRO A 166 2.03 14.38 11.47
N LEU A 167 1.76 14.45 12.76
CA LEU A 167 0.52 15.07 13.25
C LEU A 167 0.57 16.53 12.82
N ASN A 168 -0.29 16.92 11.91
CA ASN A 168 -0.50 18.34 11.60
C ASN A 168 -1.09 18.99 12.84
N ASN A 169 -0.25 19.72 13.58
CA ASN A 169 -0.68 20.65 14.61
C ASN A 169 -1.20 21.93 13.97
#